data_d8e8cd46f7848d3f0fd16f93ee51f311
#
_entry.id   d8e8cd46f7848d3f0fd16f93ee51f311
#
_cell.length_a   1.000
_cell.length_b   1.000
_cell.length_c   1.000
_cell.angle_alpha   90.00
_cell.angle_beta   90.00
_cell.angle_gamma   90.00
#
_symmetry.space_group_name_H-M   'P 1'
#
loop_
_entity.id
_entity.type
_entity.pdbx_description
1 polymer ?
#
loop_
_entity_poly.entity_id
_entity_poly.type
_entity_poly.pdbx_seq_one_letter_code
_entity_poly.pdbx_strand_id
1 'polypeptide(L)'
;MSSSSAPQDPAQRPLTVLCLASYFKGLDFLRECHRQGCRVLLLTSHSLGNADWPRESIAEIFYMPDRDKEWKIDDALLGVSYMARKENIDRIVALDDFDVETAATLREHLRLAGMGDTTARFFRDKLAMRTKAREEGLAVPDFIHVLNYARLREFMDRGSPPWVLKPRSFAGSIGIKKIHSADELWAALEHLGDRQSFYLLEQYVPGDIYHVDSIFSEREPLFAIASRYGRPPMDVSHEGDVFTTRTLPHNSDESRPLIELNEQVLKAFGLLRGVSHSEFIRGRDDGKLYFLETSARVGGAHIADLIEAATGINMWGEWAKIEIAGGEASYQPPTPKTDSAGLLISLARQEHPDTSAYNDPEIVWRMTDKEHHVGLIVKSPDPKRVEELMWNYAQRFRQDFFASAPPRERPTD
;
A
#
# COMPACT_ATOMS: atom_id res chain seq x y z
N MET A 1 -5.63 -20.69 -48.33
CA MET A 1 -4.23 -20.32 -48.25
C MET A 1 -4.07 -19.50 -46.99
N SER A 2 -3.68 -20.15 -45.91
CA SER A 2 -3.45 -19.47 -44.62
C SER A 2 -2.02 -18.93 -44.64
N SER A 3 -1.89 -17.60 -44.61
CA SER A 3 -0.60 -16.93 -44.43
C SER A 3 -0.12 -17.20 -42.99
N SER A 4 0.82 -18.10 -42.80
CA SER A 4 1.56 -18.22 -41.57
C SER A 4 2.45 -16.99 -41.45
N SER A 5 2.12 -16.06 -40.59
CA SER A 5 3.03 -15.00 -40.18
C SER A 5 4.22 -15.65 -39.49
N ALA A 6 5.43 -15.40 -39.95
CA ALA A 6 6.66 -15.81 -39.30
C ALA A 6 6.70 -15.26 -37.86
N PRO A 7 7.31 -15.97 -36.91
CA PRO A 7 7.51 -15.43 -35.57
C PRO A 7 8.36 -14.17 -35.65
N GLN A 8 7.83 -13.06 -35.17
CA GLN A 8 8.60 -11.82 -35.07
C GLN A 8 9.74 -12.04 -34.06
N ASP A 9 10.92 -11.50 -34.41
CA ASP A 9 12.09 -11.50 -33.53
C ASP A 9 11.69 -10.87 -32.18
N PRO A 10 11.96 -11.54 -31.02
CA PRO A 10 11.65 -11.02 -29.70
C PRO A 10 12.21 -9.62 -29.42
N ALA A 11 13.30 -9.24 -30.11
CA ALA A 11 13.92 -7.92 -30.02
C ALA A 11 13.14 -6.78 -30.74
N GLN A 12 12.07 -7.08 -31.49
CA GLN A 12 11.34 -6.10 -32.33
C GLN A 12 9.89 -5.81 -31.88
N ARG A 13 9.35 -6.56 -30.89
CA ARG A 13 7.97 -6.30 -30.42
C ARG A 13 7.95 -5.46 -29.15
N PRO A 14 6.90 -4.65 -28.93
CA PRO A 14 6.70 -3.98 -27.66
C PRO A 14 6.64 -4.96 -26.48
N LEU A 15 7.22 -4.56 -25.36
CA LEU A 15 7.06 -5.30 -24.09
C LEU A 15 5.56 -5.32 -23.70
N THR A 16 5.03 -6.48 -23.42
CA THR A 16 3.63 -6.65 -23.00
C THR A 16 3.54 -6.80 -21.47
N VAL A 17 2.86 -5.84 -20.84
CA VAL A 17 2.66 -5.80 -19.40
C VAL A 17 1.20 -6.12 -19.10
N LEU A 18 0.95 -7.20 -18.36
CA LEU A 18 -0.35 -7.51 -17.78
C LEU A 18 -0.45 -6.89 -16.39
N CYS A 19 -1.32 -5.90 -16.24
CA CYS A 19 -1.62 -5.24 -14.99
C CYS A 19 -2.85 -5.86 -14.34
N LEU A 20 -2.79 -6.22 -13.06
CA LEU A 20 -3.89 -6.71 -12.27
C LEU A 20 -4.40 -5.60 -11.36
N ALA A 21 -5.68 -5.31 -11.40
CA ALA A 21 -6.31 -4.30 -10.56
C ALA A 21 -7.75 -4.71 -10.21
N SER A 22 -7.93 -5.39 -9.08
CA SER A 22 -9.26 -5.72 -8.55
C SER A 22 -9.98 -4.49 -7.98
N TYR A 23 -9.25 -3.42 -7.66
CA TYR A 23 -9.72 -2.10 -7.28
C TYR A 23 -9.31 -1.04 -8.31
N PHE A 24 -10.02 0.10 -8.34
CA PHE A 24 -9.73 1.18 -9.28
C PHE A 24 -8.48 1.98 -8.87
N LYS A 25 -7.32 1.52 -9.32
CA LYS A 25 -6.00 2.09 -8.97
C LYS A 25 -4.97 1.96 -10.08
N GLY A 26 -3.85 2.66 -9.95
CA GLY A 26 -2.69 2.50 -10.82
C GLY A 26 -2.79 3.19 -12.17
N LEU A 27 -3.64 4.20 -12.31
CA LEU A 27 -3.87 4.89 -13.59
C LEU A 27 -2.57 5.45 -14.17
N ASP A 28 -1.72 6.05 -13.34
CA ASP A 28 -0.46 6.62 -13.80
C ASP A 28 0.58 5.55 -14.16
N PHE A 29 0.52 4.37 -13.51
CA PHE A 29 1.33 3.22 -13.92
C PHE A 29 0.95 2.77 -15.34
N LEU A 30 -0.36 2.65 -15.63
CA LEU A 30 -0.86 2.27 -16.96
C LEU A 30 -0.46 3.30 -18.02
N ARG A 31 -0.64 4.60 -17.72
CA ARG A 31 -0.24 5.70 -18.62
C ARG A 31 1.26 5.69 -18.88
N GLU A 32 2.07 5.49 -17.84
CA GLU A 32 3.51 5.47 -18.01
C GLU A 32 3.99 4.27 -18.82
N CYS A 33 3.46 3.06 -18.60
CA CYS A 33 3.76 1.90 -19.44
C CYS A 33 3.45 2.19 -20.92
N HIS A 34 2.31 2.79 -21.22
CA HIS A 34 1.94 3.18 -22.57
C HIS A 34 2.91 4.23 -23.16
N ARG A 35 3.26 5.26 -22.37
CA ARG A 35 4.21 6.31 -22.76
C ARG A 35 5.59 5.75 -23.11
N GLN A 36 6.00 4.68 -22.43
CA GLN A 36 7.25 3.95 -22.68
C GLN A 36 7.16 2.96 -23.87
N GLY A 37 6.03 2.94 -24.58
CA GLY A 37 5.82 2.09 -25.75
C GLY A 37 5.45 0.65 -25.46
N CYS A 38 5.03 0.33 -24.22
CA CYS A 38 4.56 -1.01 -23.88
C CYS A 38 3.15 -1.29 -24.44
N ARG A 39 2.89 -2.56 -24.73
CA ARG A 39 1.53 -3.07 -24.88
C ARG A 39 0.96 -3.34 -23.48
N VAL A 40 -0.02 -2.55 -23.08
CA VAL A 40 -0.63 -2.64 -21.75
C VAL A 40 -1.91 -3.48 -21.83
N LEU A 41 -1.98 -4.55 -21.06
CA LEU A 41 -3.17 -5.36 -20.84
C LEU A 41 -3.65 -5.13 -19.41
N LEU A 42 -4.94 -4.91 -19.21
CA LEU A 42 -5.53 -4.75 -17.89
C LEU A 42 -6.46 -5.92 -17.59
N LEU A 43 -6.22 -6.62 -16.49
CA LEU A 43 -7.15 -7.57 -15.88
C LEU A 43 -7.78 -6.91 -14.67
N THR A 44 -9.09 -6.71 -14.68
CA THR A 44 -9.82 -6.00 -13.63
C THR A 44 -11.13 -6.70 -13.27
N SER A 45 -11.75 -6.29 -12.16
CA SER A 45 -13.06 -6.81 -11.72
C SER A 45 -14.17 -6.40 -12.69
N HIS A 46 -15.12 -7.31 -12.93
CA HIS A 46 -16.30 -7.01 -13.74
C HIS A 46 -17.10 -5.83 -13.17
N SER A 47 -17.13 -5.70 -11.84
CA SER A 47 -17.75 -4.56 -11.15
C SER A 47 -17.14 -3.20 -11.50
N LEU A 48 -15.92 -3.16 -12.06
CA LEU A 48 -15.21 -1.95 -12.52
C LEU A 48 -15.32 -1.71 -14.04
N GLY A 49 -16.23 -2.39 -14.72
CA GLY A 49 -16.42 -2.26 -16.18
C GLY A 49 -16.73 -0.83 -16.65
N ASN A 50 -17.39 -0.04 -15.79
CA ASN A 50 -17.75 1.36 -16.06
C ASN A 50 -16.80 2.37 -15.39
N ALA A 51 -15.71 1.91 -14.74
CA ALA A 51 -14.74 2.82 -14.16
C ALA A 51 -13.96 3.59 -15.25
N ASP A 52 -13.50 4.78 -14.89
CA ASP A 52 -12.83 5.70 -15.81
C ASP A 52 -11.35 5.32 -16.03
N TRP A 53 -11.14 4.09 -16.52
CA TRP A 53 -9.82 3.61 -16.89
C TRP A 53 -9.24 4.44 -18.05
N PRO A 54 -7.91 4.70 -18.09
CA PRO A 54 -7.24 5.42 -19.17
C PRO A 54 -7.19 4.54 -20.44
N ARG A 55 -8.34 4.40 -21.10
CA ARG A 55 -8.55 3.47 -22.22
C ARG A 55 -7.60 3.71 -23.38
N GLU A 56 -7.18 4.96 -23.57
CA GLU A 56 -6.18 5.36 -24.57
C GLU A 56 -4.79 4.76 -24.30
N SER A 57 -4.52 4.38 -23.05
CA SER A 57 -3.25 3.79 -22.61
C SER A 57 -3.30 2.25 -22.49
N ILE A 58 -4.45 1.64 -22.73
CA ILE A 58 -4.67 0.21 -22.52
C ILE A 58 -5.03 -0.43 -23.86
N ALA A 59 -4.25 -1.43 -24.28
CA ALA A 59 -4.49 -2.14 -25.52
C ALA A 59 -5.75 -3.04 -25.46
N GLU A 60 -5.97 -3.69 -24.31
CA GLU A 60 -7.14 -4.53 -24.08
C GLU A 60 -7.45 -4.64 -22.59
N ILE A 61 -8.74 -4.66 -22.23
CA ILE A 61 -9.23 -4.83 -20.86
C ILE A 61 -9.98 -6.16 -20.77
N PHE A 62 -9.57 -6.97 -19.80
CA PHE A 62 -10.20 -8.24 -19.48
C PHE A 62 -10.87 -8.13 -18.11
N TYR A 63 -12.06 -8.72 -18.01
CA TYR A 63 -12.88 -8.62 -16.81
C TYR A 63 -13.00 -9.97 -16.12
N MET A 64 -12.56 -10.01 -14.87
CA MET A 64 -12.75 -11.17 -14.00
C MET A 64 -14.13 -11.13 -13.33
N PRO A 65 -14.86 -12.24 -13.31
CA PRO A 65 -16.00 -12.37 -12.41
C PRO A 65 -15.54 -12.14 -10.98
N ASP A 66 -16.19 -11.22 -10.30
CA ASP A 66 -15.85 -10.89 -8.91
C ASP A 66 -17.11 -10.96 -8.03
N ARG A 67 -16.86 -11.32 -6.77
CA ARG A 67 -17.82 -11.14 -5.70
C ARG A 67 -17.12 -10.29 -4.63
N ASP A 68 -17.63 -9.09 -4.43
CA ASP A 68 -17.02 -8.14 -3.48
C ASP A 68 -15.54 -7.86 -3.81
N LYS A 69 -15.19 -7.78 -5.10
CA LYS A 69 -13.83 -7.59 -5.64
C LYS A 69 -12.87 -8.76 -5.39
N GLU A 70 -13.32 -9.84 -4.82
CA GLU A 70 -12.51 -11.06 -4.66
C GLU A 70 -12.61 -11.93 -5.93
N TRP A 71 -11.45 -12.34 -6.44
CA TRP A 71 -11.31 -13.25 -7.56
C TRP A 71 -11.03 -14.67 -7.08
N LYS A 72 -11.56 -15.65 -7.78
CA LYS A 72 -11.14 -17.04 -7.60
C LYS A 72 -9.83 -17.25 -8.33
N ILE A 73 -8.82 -17.75 -7.63
CA ILE A 73 -7.48 -17.95 -8.20
C ILE A 73 -7.51 -18.89 -9.41
N ASP A 74 -8.31 -19.94 -9.38
CA ASP A 74 -8.43 -20.88 -10.50
C ASP A 74 -8.99 -20.20 -11.75
N ASP A 75 -9.98 -19.31 -11.59
CA ASP A 75 -10.56 -18.55 -12.70
C ASP A 75 -9.52 -17.60 -13.30
N ALA A 76 -8.69 -16.95 -12.46
CA ALA A 76 -7.59 -16.10 -12.91
C ALA A 76 -6.54 -16.90 -13.68
N LEU A 77 -6.12 -18.05 -13.16
CA LEU A 77 -5.17 -18.96 -13.83
C LEU A 77 -5.69 -19.41 -15.20
N LEU A 78 -6.93 -19.86 -15.28
CA LEU A 78 -7.54 -20.31 -16.53
C LEU A 78 -7.69 -19.16 -17.54
N GLY A 79 -8.18 -18.00 -17.07
CA GLY A 79 -8.39 -16.82 -17.92
C GLY A 79 -7.09 -16.29 -18.51
N VAL A 80 -6.06 -16.10 -17.66
CA VAL A 80 -4.76 -15.60 -18.12
C VAL A 80 -4.03 -16.63 -18.98
N SER A 81 -4.13 -17.92 -18.67
CA SER A 81 -3.59 -18.97 -19.53
C SER A 81 -4.27 -19.04 -20.91
N TYR A 82 -5.57 -18.76 -20.97
CA TYR A 82 -6.27 -18.63 -22.24
C TYR A 82 -5.80 -17.40 -23.03
N MET A 83 -5.64 -16.27 -22.35
CA MET A 83 -5.08 -15.03 -22.93
C MET A 83 -3.67 -15.28 -23.50
N ALA A 84 -2.81 -15.97 -22.76
CA ALA A 84 -1.43 -16.28 -23.14
C ALA A 84 -1.31 -17.18 -24.37
N ARG A 85 -2.41 -17.75 -24.89
CA ARG A 85 -2.42 -18.46 -26.19
C ARG A 85 -2.28 -17.52 -27.38
N LYS A 86 -2.57 -16.23 -27.19
CA LYS A 86 -2.55 -15.20 -28.25
C LYS A 86 -1.61 -14.04 -27.90
N GLU A 87 -1.47 -13.74 -26.61
CA GLU A 87 -0.65 -12.65 -26.10
C GLU A 87 0.67 -13.18 -25.53
N ASN A 88 1.78 -12.56 -25.90
CA ASN A 88 3.07 -12.82 -25.29
C ASN A 88 3.23 -11.91 -24.06
N ILE A 89 2.87 -12.39 -22.89
CA ILE A 89 2.98 -11.64 -21.63
C ILE A 89 4.43 -11.67 -21.15
N ASP A 90 5.05 -10.50 -20.98
CA ASP A 90 6.44 -10.38 -20.51
C ASP A 90 6.53 -10.05 -19.02
N ARG A 91 5.56 -9.29 -18.50
CA ARG A 91 5.47 -8.87 -17.10
C ARG A 91 4.05 -9.00 -16.59
N ILE A 92 3.92 -9.34 -15.30
CA ILE A 92 2.66 -9.30 -14.57
C ILE A 92 2.87 -8.42 -13.34
N VAL A 93 2.04 -7.39 -13.17
CA VAL A 93 2.16 -6.42 -12.07
C VAL A 93 0.82 -6.28 -11.36
N ALA A 94 0.83 -6.43 -10.04
CA ALA A 94 -0.34 -6.18 -9.19
C ALA A 94 -0.36 -4.71 -8.78
N LEU A 95 -1.39 -3.97 -9.17
CA LEU A 95 -1.51 -2.53 -8.87
C LEU A 95 -2.14 -2.27 -7.49
N ASP A 96 -2.65 -3.30 -6.83
CA ASP A 96 -3.20 -3.24 -5.48
C ASP A 96 -2.69 -4.38 -4.60
N ASP A 97 -2.78 -4.20 -3.28
CA ASP A 97 -2.42 -5.22 -2.29
C ASP A 97 -3.13 -6.54 -2.51
N PHE A 98 -4.42 -6.49 -2.83
CA PHE A 98 -5.26 -7.67 -2.95
C PHE A 98 -4.88 -8.56 -4.14
N ASP A 99 -4.16 -8.00 -5.12
CA ASP A 99 -3.77 -8.70 -6.35
C ASP A 99 -2.34 -9.28 -6.28
N VAL A 100 -1.58 -8.98 -5.22
CA VAL A 100 -0.15 -9.35 -5.11
C VAL A 100 0.04 -10.87 -5.13
N GLU A 101 -0.78 -11.63 -4.38
CA GLU A 101 -0.69 -13.09 -4.34
C GLU A 101 -1.17 -13.69 -5.67
N THR A 102 -2.24 -13.17 -6.28
CA THR A 102 -2.72 -13.61 -7.60
C THR A 102 -1.65 -13.39 -8.67
N ALA A 103 -1.00 -12.22 -8.68
CA ALA A 103 0.07 -11.93 -9.62
C ALA A 103 1.28 -12.86 -9.43
N ALA A 104 1.62 -13.20 -8.19
CA ALA A 104 2.70 -14.13 -7.89
C ALA A 104 2.40 -15.55 -8.40
N THR A 105 1.21 -16.07 -8.10
CA THR A 105 0.74 -17.37 -8.59
C THR A 105 0.75 -17.43 -10.13
N LEU A 106 0.28 -16.37 -10.80
CA LEU A 106 0.30 -16.28 -12.26
C LEU A 106 1.71 -16.26 -12.84
N ARG A 107 2.65 -15.50 -12.20
CA ARG A 107 4.05 -15.49 -12.63
C ARG A 107 4.69 -16.87 -12.52
N GLU A 108 4.47 -17.57 -11.41
CA GLU A 108 4.99 -18.93 -11.23
C GLU A 108 4.37 -19.90 -12.23
N HIS A 109 3.07 -19.83 -12.48
CA HIS A 109 2.38 -20.68 -13.44
C HIS A 109 2.88 -20.48 -14.87
N LEU A 110 3.08 -19.24 -15.29
CA LEU A 110 3.54 -18.87 -16.64
C LEU A 110 5.08 -18.85 -16.78
N ARG A 111 5.83 -19.12 -15.69
CA ARG A 111 7.30 -19.07 -15.65
C ARG A 111 7.87 -17.70 -16.00
N LEU A 112 7.19 -16.65 -15.55
CA LEU A 112 7.62 -15.26 -15.71
C LEU A 112 8.48 -14.82 -14.52
N ALA A 113 9.44 -13.93 -14.78
CA ALA A 113 10.29 -13.36 -13.75
C ALA A 113 9.47 -12.44 -12.81
N GLY A 114 9.86 -12.39 -11.54
CA GLY A 114 9.28 -11.53 -10.52
C GLY A 114 9.07 -12.26 -9.19
N MET A 115 8.35 -11.60 -8.28
CA MET A 115 8.04 -12.13 -6.96
C MET A 115 7.07 -13.32 -7.07
N GLY A 116 7.49 -14.49 -6.53
CA GLY A 116 6.69 -15.71 -6.45
C GLY A 116 5.87 -15.80 -5.16
N ASP A 117 5.07 -16.86 -5.02
CA ASP A 117 4.06 -17.02 -3.95
C ASP A 117 4.63 -16.87 -2.53
N THR A 118 5.76 -17.51 -2.24
CA THR A 118 6.37 -17.45 -0.91
C THR A 118 6.77 -16.02 -0.53
N THR A 119 7.40 -15.30 -1.46
CA THR A 119 7.83 -13.91 -1.25
C THR A 119 6.61 -12.97 -1.16
N ALA A 120 5.60 -13.17 -1.99
CA ALA A 120 4.38 -12.36 -2.00
C ALA A 120 3.68 -12.35 -0.63
N ARG A 121 3.69 -13.47 0.08
CA ARG A 121 3.10 -13.57 1.43
C ARG A 121 3.77 -12.65 2.44
N PHE A 122 5.06 -12.37 2.31
CA PHE A 122 5.76 -11.41 3.18
C PHE A 122 5.32 -9.96 2.95
N PHE A 123 4.55 -9.68 1.89
CA PHE A 123 3.98 -8.37 1.58
C PHE A 123 2.46 -8.34 1.73
N ARG A 124 1.84 -9.44 2.23
CA ARG A 124 0.38 -9.53 2.39
C ARG A 124 -0.04 -10.06 3.75
N ASP A 125 0.61 -11.11 4.25
CA ASP A 125 0.25 -11.82 5.46
C ASP A 125 1.03 -11.29 6.67
N LYS A 126 0.36 -10.54 7.54
CA LYS A 126 0.98 -9.93 8.74
C LYS A 126 1.64 -10.95 9.65
N LEU A 127 1.11 -12.18 9.72
CA LEU A 127 1.74 -13.24 10.51
C LEU A 127 3.05 -13.71 9.85
N ALA A 128 3.07 -13.87 8.52
CA ALA A 128 4.28 -14.19 7.77
C ALA A 128 5.31 -13.06 7.90
N MET A 129 4.88 -11.79 7.78
CA MET A 129 5.74 -10.61 8.00
C MET A 129 6.40 -10.64 9.38
N ARG A 130 5.60 -10.85 10.43
CA ARG A 130 6.10 -10.89 11.82
C ARG A 130 7.09 -12.02 12.05
N THR A 131 6.75 -13.22 11.55
CA THR A 131 7.61 -14.40 11.68
C THR A 131 8.94 -14.17 11.00
N LYS A 132 8.91 -13.76 9.73
CA LYS A 132 10.13 -13.49 8.94
C LYS A 132 10.97 -12.38 9.55
N ALA A 133 10.37 -11.25 9.93
CA ALA A 133 11.09 -10.15 10.56
C ALA A 133 11.79 -10.58 11.86
N ARG A 134 11.11 -11.36 12.72
CA ARG A 134 11.69 -11.89 13.97
C ARG A 134 12.85 -12.85 13.70
N GLU A 135 12.72 -13.73 12.70
CA GLU A 135 13.78 -14.66 12.28
C GLU A 135 15.04 -13.91 11.80
N GLU A 136 14.87 -12.75 11.17
CA GLU A 136 15.96 -11.88 10.72
C GLU A 136 16.45 -10.91 11.81
N GLY A 137 15.97 -11.04 13.05
CA GLY A 137 16.39 -10.21 14.18
C GLY A 137 15.83 -8.78 14.17
N LEU A 138 14.85 -8.49 13.33
CA LEU A 138 14.19 -7.19 13.26
C LEU A 138 13.15 -7.07 14.38
N ALA A 139 13.08 -5.89 15.02
CA ALA A 139 12.14 -5.66 16.11
C ALA A 139 10.71 -5.59 15.58
N VAL A 140 9.83 -6.38 16.16
CA VAL A 140 8.37 -6.40 15.92
C VAL A 140 7.64 -6.41 17.25
N PRO A 141 6.40 -5.92 17.36
CA PRO A 141 5.58 -6.18 18.54
C PRO A 141 5.51 -7.68 18.83
N ASP A 142 5.51 -8.07 20.09
CA ASP A 142 5.33 -9.50 20.41
C ASP A 142 3.98 -9.97 19.90
N PHE A 143 3.92 -11.20 19.37
CA PHE A 143 2.76 -11.68 18.65
C PHE A 143 2.58 -13.19 18.75
N ILE A 144 1.35 -13.62 18.52
CA ILE A 144 0.99 -15.03 18.44
C ILE A 144 -0.08 -15.26 17.37
N HIS A 145 -0.02 -16.41 16.70
CA HIS A 145 -1.09 -16.89 15.82
C HIS A 145 -2.29 -17.35 16.66
N VAL A 146 -3.50 -16.97 16.25
CA VAL A 146 -4.75 -17.32 16.94
C VAL A 146 -5.19 -18.74 16.55
N LEU A 147 -4.57 -19.75 17.16
CA LEU A 147 -4.88 -21.16 16.95
C LEU A 147 -4.92 -21.96 18.27
N ASN A 148 -3.80 -22.02 18.97
CA ASN A 148 -3.67 -22.84 20.18
C ASN A 148 -4.04 -22.03 21.42
N TYR A 149 -5.17 -22.36 22.04
CA TYR A 149 -5.70 -21.62 23.18
C TYR A 149 -4.83 -21.69 24.44
N ALA A 150 -4.09 -22.76 24.65
CA ALA A 150 -3.15 -22.82 25.76
C ALA A 150 -2.01 -21.80 25.56
N ARG A 151 -1.44 -21.74 24.35
CA ARG A 151 -0.43 -20.75 23.99
C ARG A 151 -0.96 -19.31 24.02
N LEU A 152 -2.22 -19.09 23.64
CA LEU A 152 -2.86 -17.78 23.75
C LEU A 152 -2.94 -17.32 25.21
N ARG A 153 -3.33 -18.22 26.14
CA ARG A 153 -3.32 -17.92 27.57
C ARG A 153 -1.92 -17.58 28.07
N GLU A 154 -0.93 -18.41 27.76
CA GLU A 154 0.47 -18.14 28.10
C GLU A 154 0.97 -16.79 27.55
N PHE A 155 0.54 -16.41 26.34
CA PHE A 155 0.89 -15.11 25.75
C PHE A 155 0.26 -13.96 26.56
N MET A 156 -1.02 -14.05 26.91
CA MET A 156 -1.72 -13.06 27.71
C MET A 156 -1.17 -12.97 29.15
N ASP A 157 -0.80 -14.10 29.76
CA ASP A 157 -0.24 -14.15 31.10
C ASP A 157 1.14 -13.50 31.21
N ARG A 158 1.92 -13.50 30.12
CA ARG A 158 3.24 -12.84 30.06
C ARG A 158 3.16 -11.37 29.73
N GLY A 159 2.11 -10.95 29.03
CA GLY A 159 1.90 -9.57 28.60
C GLY A 159 0.87 -8.87 29.47
N SER A 160 0.57 -7.64 29.12
CA SER A 160 -0.48 -6.85 29.73
C SER A 160 -1.39 -6.25 28.67
N PRO A 161 -2.72 -6.14 28.90
CA PRO A 161 -3.58 -5.43 27.97
C PRO A 161 -3.16 -3.94 27.89
N PRO A 162 -3.51 -3.24 26.78
CA PRO A 162 -4.28 -3.79 25.69
C PRO A 162 -3.43 -4.65 24.73
N TRP A 163 -4.09 -5.58 24.06
CA TRP A 163 -3.57 -6.30 22.91
C TRP A 163 -4.24 -5.80 21.62
N VAL A 164 -3.73 -6.23 20.48
CA VAL A 164 -4.32 -5.93 19.16
C VAL A 164 -4.63 -7.23 18.44
N LEU A 165 -5.90 -7.52 18.25
CA LEU A 165 -6.38 -8.60 17.41
C LEU A 165 -6.55 -8.07 16.00
N LYS A 166 -5.83 -8.63 15.02
CA LYS A 166 -5.89 -8.15 13.64
C LYS A 166 -5.94 -9.27 12.61
N PRO A 167 -6.68 -9.07 11.51
CA PRO A 167 -6.67 -10.01 10.40
C PRO A 167 -5.29 -10.00 9.72
N ARG A 168 -4.89 -11.18 9.20
CA ARG A 168 -3.57 -11.38 8.59
C ARG A 168 -3.40 -10.65 7.27
N SER A 169 -4.45 -10.60 6.44
CA SER A 169 -4.34 -10.19 5.03
C SER A 169 -5.25 -9.00 4.64
N PHE A 170 -5.80 -8.24 5.58
CA PHE A 170 -6.52 -7.00 5.29
C PHE A 170 -5.60 -5.78 5.34
N ALA A 171 -6.05 -4.68 4.72
CA ALA A 171 -5.37 -3.40 4.64
C ALA A 171 -6.25 -2.27 5.24
N GLY A 172 -5.68 -1.08 5.51
CA GLY A 172 -6.43 0.10 5.93
C GLY A 172 -7.07 0.01 7.32
N SER A 173 -6.45 -0.68 8.26
CA SER A 173 -6.95 -0.88 9.63
C SER A 173 -8.28 -1.64 9.74
N ILE A 174 -8.77 -2.24 8.66
CA ILE A 174 -10.04 -2.97 8.62
C ILE A 174 -9.95 -4.23 9.50
N GLY A 175 -10.97 -4.43 10.36
CA GLY A 175 -11.08 -5.62 11.21
C GLY A 175 -10.08 -5.68 12.36
N ILE A 176 -9.27 -4.66 12.57
CA ILE A 176 -8.37 -4.55 13.72
C ILE A 176 -9.19 -4.20 14.96
N LYS A 177 -8.92 -4.88 16.08
CA LYS A 177 -9.57 -4.62 17.38
C LYS A 177 -8.54 -4.46 18.46
N LYS A 178 -8.67 -3.40 19.27
CA LYS A 178 -7.93 -3.23 20.51
C LYS A 178 -8.66 -3.99 21.60
N ILE A 179 -7.98 -4.88 22.29
CA ILE A 179 -8.53 -5.82 23.26
C ILE A 179 -8.03 -5.45 24.66
N HIS A 180 -8.95 -5.14 25.56
CA HIS A 180 -8.61 -4.62 26.90
C HIS A 180 -8.69 -5.66 28.01
N SER A 181 -9.20 -6.86 27.72
CA SER A 181 -9.25 -7.97 28.70
C SER A 181 -9.23 -9.32 28.00
N ALA A 182 -8.91 -10.37 28.76
CA ALA A 182 -8.99 -11.74 28.27
C ALA A 182 -10.43 -12.12 27.87
N ASP A 183 -11.43 -11.69 28.65
CA ASP A 183 -12.84 -11.99 28.35
C ASP A 183 -13.28 -11.36 27.02
N GLU A 184 -12.83 -10.13 26.75
CA GLU A 184 -13.06 -9.45 25.45
C GLU A 184 -12.41 -10.22 24.30
N LEU A 185 -11.19 -10.75 24.49
CA LEU A 185 -10.55 -11.59 23.48
C LEU A 185 -11.38 -12.85 23.21
N TRP A 186 -11.77 -13.58 24.24
CA TRP A 186 -12.52 -14.83 24.07
C TRP A 186 -13.86 -14.59 23.38
N ALA A 187 -14.58 -13.52 23.76
CA ALA A 187 -15.83 -13.13 23.08
C ALA A 187 -15.59 -12.79 21.59
N ALA A 188 -14.50 -12.09 21.27
CA ALA A 188 -14.15 -11.79 19.87
C ALA A 188 -13.82 -13.07 19.07
N LEU A 189 -13.10 -14.03 19.68
CA LEU A 189 -12.76 -15.29 19.02
C LEU A 189 -14.01 -16.18 18.82
N GLU A 190 -14.92 -16.22 19.79
CA GLU A 190 -16.20 -16.92 19.65
C GLU A 190 -17.02 -16.36 18.47
N HIS A 191 -17.07 -15.02 18.32
CA HIS A 191 -17.73 -14.37 17.21
C HIS A 191 -17.08 -14.70 15.85
N LEU A 192 -15.75 -14.82 15.80
CA LEU A 192 -15.01 -15.18 14.60
C LEU A 192 -15.20 -16.65 14.19
N GLY A 193 -15.47 -17.54 15.17
CA GLY A 193 -15.57 -18.98 14.93
C GLY A 193 -14.33 -19.53 14.23
N ASP A 194 -14.50 -20.35 13.20
CA ASP A 194 -13.39 -20.96 12.43
C ASP A 194 -12.51 -19.94 11.70
N ARG A 195 -13.02 -18.73 11.50
CA ARG A 195 -12.25 -17.63 10.85
C ARG A 195 -11.12 -17.09 11.75
N GLN A 196 -11.10 -17.42 13.04
CA GLN A 196 -10.04 -16.98 13.95
C GLN A 196 -8.63 -17.34 13.48
N SER A 197 -8.46 -18.43 12.71
CA SER A 197 -7.17 -18.84 12.15
C SER A 197 -6.57 -17.83 11.15
N PHE A 198 -7.39 -16.92 10.63
CA PHE A 198 -6.97 -15.81 9.79
C PHE A 198 -6.58 -14.56 10.59
N TYR A 199 -6.40 -14.68 11.91
CA TYR A 199 -6.02 -13.59 12.79
C TYR A 199 -4.73 -13.86 13.56
N LEU A 200 -4.08 -12.80 13.99
CA LEU A 200 -3.00 -12.82 14.98
C LEU A 200 -3.34 -11.86 16.11
N LEU A 201 -2.80 -12.16 17.29
CA LEU A 201 -2.85 -11.30 18.45
C LEU A 201 -1.45 -10.71 18.69
N GLU A 202 -1.37 -9.40 18.90
CA GLU A 202 -0.11 -8.71 19.19
C GLU A 202 -0.18 -7.94 20.49
N GLN A 203 0.96 -7.76 21.13
CA GLN A 203 1.10 -6.80 22.22
C GLN A 203 0.93 -5.38 21.63
N TYR A 204 0.07 -4.59 22.24
CA TYR A 204 -0.05 -3.19 21.84
C TYR A 204 1.21 -2.42 22.25
N VAL A 205 1.79 -1.71 21.32
CA VAL A 205 2.92 -0.81 21.55
C VAL A 205 2.40 0.62 21.44
N PRO A 206 2.37 1.40 22.54
CA PRO A 206 2.01 2.81 22.46
C PRO A 206 3.14 3.60 21.81
N GLY A 207 2.84 4.46 20.81
CA GLY A 207 3.89 5.23 20.15
C GLY A 207 3.41 6.02 18.94
N ASP A 208 4.36 6.64 18.27
CA ASP A 208 4.15 7.37 17.04
C ASP A 208 4.32 6.44 15.85
N ILE A 209 3.39 6.54 14.90
CA ILE A 209 3.40 5.72 13.68
C ILE A 209 4.06 6.50 12.54
N TYR A 210 4.92 5.80 11.84
CA TYR A 210 5.66 6.30 10.67
C TYR A 210 5.40 5.40 9.47
N HIS A 211 5.59 5.94 8.28
CA HIS A 211 5.70 5.13 7.08
C HIS A 211 6.92 5.49 6.27
N VAL A 212 7.44 4.52 5.56
CA VAL A 212 8.51 4.70 4.57
C VAL A 212 8.02 4.16 3.24
N ASP A 213 8.08 5.04 2.24
CA ASP A 213 7.76 4.70 0.87
C ASP A 213 9.06 4.62 0.08
N SER A 214 9.26 3.56 -0.69
CA SER A 214 10.52 3.33 -1.36
C SER A 214 10.40 2.68 -2.73
N ILE A 215 11.46 2.85 -3.52
CA ILE A 215 11.66 2.29 -4.84
C ILE A 215 12.89 1.38 -4.75
N PHE A 216 12.72 0.13 -5.17
CA PHE A 216 13.76 -0.89 -5.20
C PHE A 216 13.96 -1.42 -6.62
N SER A 217 15.21 -1.64 -6.98
CA SER A 217 15.57 -2.39 -8.18
C SER A 217 16.76 -3.28 -7.89
N GLU A 218 16.65 -4.55 -8.28
CA GLU A 218 17.69 -5.58 -8.09
C GLU A 218 18.15 -5.68 -6.63
N ARG A 219 17.18 -5.61 -5.69
CA ARG A 219 17.35 -5.66 -4.23
C ARG A 219 18.07 -4.46 -3.63
N GLU A 220 18.31 -3.41 -4.40
CA GLU A 220 18.94 -2.19 -3.92
C GLU A 220 17.93 -1.05 -3.86
N PRO A 221 17.97 -0.22 -2.79
CA PRO A 221 17.14 0.94 -2.68
C PRO A 221 17.60 2.02 -3.64
N LEU A 222 16.71 2.50 -4.50
CA LEU A 222 16.97 3.63 -5.40
C LEU A 222 16.43 4.94 -4.85
N PHE A 223 15.36 4.86 -4.05
CA PHE A 223 14.72 6.01 -3.41
C PHE A 223 14.00 5.54 -2.16
N ALA A 224 14.02 6.35 -1.11
CA ALA A 224 13.20 6.17 0.07
C ALA A 224 12.89 7.52 0.74
N ILE A 225 11.68 7.66 1.24
CA ILE A 225 11.23 8.81 2.00
C ILE A 225 10.44 8.35 3.22
N ALA A 226 10.80 8.89 4.39
CA ALA A 226 10.09 8.63 5.63
C ALA A 226 9.07 9.73 5.90
N SER A 227 7.92 9.33 6.43
CA SER A 227 6.82 10.22 6.81
C SER A 227 6.26 9.84 8.18
N ARG A 228 5.55 10.76 8.81
CA ARG A 228 4.93 10.56 10.13
C ARG A 228 3.45 10.84 10.05
N TYR A 229 2.64 9.92 10.56
CA TYR A 229 1.20 10.16 10.77
C TYR A 229 0.99 11.13 11.94
N GLY A 230 -0.02 11.99 11.84
CA GLY A 230 -0.38 12.90 12.92
C GLY A 230 -1.07 12.17 14.08
N ARG A 231 -1.96 11.23 13.75
CA ARG A 231 -2.55 10.25 14.68
C ARG A 231 -2.42 8.85 14.09
N PRO A 232 -2.35 7.81 14.94
CA PRO A 232 -2.35 6.44 14.45
C PRO A 232 -3.53 6.18 13.50
N PRO A 233 -3.30 5.60 12.30
CA PRO A 233 -4.37 5.33 11.33
C PRO A 233 -5.54 4.50 11.91
N MET A 234 -5.24 3.58 12.82
CA MET A 234 -6.25 2.79 13.51
C MET A 234 -7.19 3.67 14.35
N ASP A 235 -6.64 4.62 15.11
CA ASP A 235 -7.46 5.52 15.95
C ASP A 235 -8.31 6.45 15.08
N VAL A 236 -7.74 6.97 13.98
CA VAL A 236 -8.49 7.80 13.01
C VAL A 236 -9.62 7.00 12.36
N SER A 237 -9.37 5.73 12.00
CA SER A 237 -10.37 4.87 11.36
C SER A 237 -11.52 4.50 12.30
N HIS A 238 -11.26 4.31 13.60
CA HIS A 238 -12.25 3.83 14.56
C HIS A 238 -13.02 4.96 15.25
N GLU A 239 -12.32 6.04 15.60
CA GLU A 239 -12.91 7.16 16.33
C GLU A 239 -13.42 8.27 15.40
N GLY A 240 -12.97 8.27 14.14
CA GLY A 240 -13.12 9.36 13.21
C GLY A 240 -12.20 10.52 13.57
N ASP A 241 -11.54 11.10 12.62
CA ASP A 241 -10.80 12.37 12.72
C ASP A 241 -10.27 12.75 11.33
N VAL A 242 -9.53 13.85 11.27
CA VAL A 242 -8.76 14.24 10.09
C VAL A 242 -7.53 13.34 9.99
N PHE A 243 -7.45 12.56 8.92
CA PHE A 243 -6.24 11.82 8.58
C PHE A 243 -5.15 12.80 8.17
N THR A 244 -4.00 12.70 8.78
CA THR A 244 -2.86 13.57 8.45
C THR A 244 -1.57 12.77 8.39
N THR A 245 -0.72 13.06 7.40
CA THR A 245 0.65 12.57 7.33
C THR A 245 1.54 13.63 6.71
N ARG A 246 2.80 13.68 7.11
CA ARG A 246 3.80 14.60 6.58
C ARG A 246 5.13 13.92 6.34
N THR A 247 5.86 14.38 5.34
CA THR A 247 7.22 13.93 5.10
C THR A 247 8.14 14.41 6.22
N LEU A 248 9.11 13.58 6.59
CA LEU A 248 10.20 13.98 7.48
C LEU A 248 11.31 14.68 6.68
N PRO A 249 12.04 15.62 7.29
CA PRO A 249 13.19 16.22 6.62
C PRO A 249 14.19 15.17 6.18
N HIS A 250 14.68 15.31 4.95
CA HIS A 250 15.63 14.38 4.36
C HIS A 250 16.90 14.25 5.21
N ASN A 251 17.37 13.02 5.43
CA ASN A 251 18.55 12.70 6.24
C ASN A 251 18.54 13.23 7.68
N SER A 252 17.37 13.54 8.24
CA SER A 252 17.24 13.91 9.65
C SER A 252 17.54 12.74 10.59
N ASP A 253 17.83 13.05 11.86
CA ASP A 253 18.00 12.02 12.89
C ASP A 253 16.74 11.19 13.13
N GLU A 254 15.56 11.71 12.74
CA GLU A 254 14.29 11.00 12.81
C GLU A 254 14.08 10.10 11.58
N SER A 255 14.42 10.57 10.37
CA SER A 255 14.15 9.84 9.11
C SER A 255 15.16 8.73 8.83
N ARG A 256 16.45 8.95 9.12
CA ARG A 256 17.53 8.02 8.78
C ARG A 256 17.33 6.61 9.37
N PRO A 257 17.06 6.43 10.67
CA PRO A 257 16.87 5.09 11.25
C PRO A 257 15.66 4.36 10.66
N LEU A 258 14.61 5.09 10.25
CA LEU A 258 13.42 4.52 9.60
C LEU A 258 13.74 3.98 8.21
N ILE A 259 14.51 4.75 7.43
CA ILE A 259 14.93 4.36 6.08
C ILE A 259 15.86 3.15 6.14
N GLU A 260 16.82 3.14 7.07
CA GLU A 260 17.73 2.01 7.29
C GLU A 260 16.98 0.73 7.71
N LEU A 261 16.02 0.85 8.63
CA LEU A 261 15.20 -0.29 9.05
C LEU A 261 14.31 -0.80 7.90
N ASN A 262 13.73 0.10 7.11
CA ASN A 262 12.94 -0.26 5.94
C ASN A 262 13.78 -1.04 4.90
N GLU A 263 14.99 -0.59 4.63
CA GLU A 263 15.89 -1.31 3.73
C GLU A 263 16.19 -2.73 4.24
N GLN A 264 16.46 -2.88 5.54
CA GLN A 264 16.68 -4.18 6.15
C GLN A 264 15.45 -5.10 6.01
N VAL A 265 14.23 -4.59 6.28
CA VAL A 265 12.98 -5.33 6.11
C VAL A 265 12.81 -5.79 4.67
N LEU A 266 12.94 -4.90 3.70
CA LEU A 266 12.69 -5.22 2.29
C LEU A 266 13.72 -6.20 1.72
N LYS A 267 14.99 -6.09 2.12
CA LYS A 267 16.04 -7.05 1.77
C LYS A 267 15.77 -8.42 2.41
N ALA A 268 15.41 -8.47 3.67
CA ALA A 268 15.06 -9.70 4.39
C ALA A 268 13.84 -10.41 3.79
N PHE A 269 12.84 -9.64 3.33
CA PHE A 269 11.64 -10.18 2.69
C PHE A 269 11.85 -10.52 1.21
N GLY A 270 12.98 -10.11 0.63
CA GLY A 270 13.37 -10.46 -0.73
C GLY A 270 12.67 -9.66 -1.81
N LEU A 271 12.34 -8.37 -1.55
CA LEU A 271 11.86 -7.48 -2.61
C LEU A 271 12.94 -7.32 -3.68
N LEU A 272 12.68 -7.87 -4.86
CA LEU A 272 13.63 -7.80 -5.97
C LEU A 272 13.58 -6.43 -6.64
N ARG A 273 12.38 -6.01 -7.05
CA ARG A 273 12.10 -4.73 -7.69
C ARG A 273 10.67 -4.30 -7.45
N GLY A 274 10.41 -3.01 -7.59
CA GLY A 274 9.11 -2.40 -7.43
C GLY A 274 9.12 -1.28 -6.39
N VAL A 275 7.95 -0.98 -5.88
CA VAL A 275 7.73 0.03 -4.85
C VAL A 275 7.23 -0.63 -3.58
N SER A 276 7.39 0.04 -2.45
CA SER A 276 6.87 -0.43 -1.17
C SER A 276 6.32 0.71 -0.34
N HIS A 277 5.34 0.39 0.49
CA HIS A 277 4.85 1.22 1.58
C HIS A 277 4.96 0.40 2.86
N SER A 278 5.80 0.85 3.81
CA SER A 278 6.10 0.12 5.05
C SER A 278 5.76 0.98 6.25
N GLU A 279 5.17 0.38 7.28
CA GLU A 279 4.79 1.07 8.52
C GLU A 279 5.63 0.64 9.71
N PHE A 280 5.96 1.60 10.56
CA PHE A 280 6.79 1.44 11.74
C PHE A 280 6.17 2.19 12.92
N ILE A 281 6.42 1.71 14.14
CA ILE A 281 6.06 2.43 15.35
C ILE A 281 7.32 2.70 16.17
N ARG A 282 7.47 3.93 16.63
CA ARG A 282 8.46 4.26 17.67
C ARG A 282 7.80 4.14 19.02
N GLY A 283 8.16 3.11 19.78
CA GLY A 283 7.64 2.87 21.11
C GLY A 283 7.89 4.06 22.03
N ARG A 284 6.84 4.50 22.74
CA ARG A 284 6.93 5.67 23.65
C ARG A 284 7.77 5.36 24.87
N ASP A 285 7.72 4.12 25.34
CA ASP A 285 8.33 3.73 26.61
C ASP A 285 9.85 3.43 26.47
N ASP A 286 10.25 2.92 25.30
CA ASP A 286 11.64 2.46 25.07
C ASP A 286 12.35 3.15 23.90
N GLY A 287 11.64 3.97 23.11
CA GLY A 287 12.17 4.68 21.96
C GLY A 287 12.54 3.81 20.76
N LYS A 288 12.32 2.49 20.83
CA LYS A 288 12.67 1.56 19.77
C LYS A 288 11.73 1.68 18.57
N LEU A 289 12.26 1.43 17.39
CA LEU A 289 11.48 1.26 16.18
C LEU A 289 11.07 -0.21 16.03
N TYR A 290 9.79 -0.43 15.86
CA TYR A 290 9.19 -1.73 15.57
C TYR A 290 8.59 -1.72 14.19
N PHE A 291 8.89 -2.73 13.39
CA PHE A 291 8.23 -2.95 12.10
C PHE A 291 6.79 -3.41 12.31
N LEU A 292 5.84 -2.77 11.62
CA LEU A 292 4.42 -3.12 11.67
C LEU A 292 3.93 -3.87 10.44
N GLU A 293 4.11 -3.33 9.26
CA GLU A 293 3.71 -3.99 8.01
C GLU A 293 4.41 -3.38 6.80
N THR A 294 4.40 -4.10 5.69
CA THR A 294 4.84 -3.61 4.39
C THR A 294 3.97 -4.15 3.28
N SER A 295 3.80 -3.36 2.25
CA SER A 295 3.06 -3.68 1.03
C SER A 295 3.95 -3.45 -0.18
N ALA A 296 3.90 -4.37 -1.17
CA ALA A 296 4.65 -4.22 -2.42
C ALA A 296 3.83 -3.42 -3.45
N ARG A 297 3.41 -2.23 -3.05
CA ARG A 297 2.63 -1.28 -3.87
C ARG A 297 2.84 0.15 -3.39
N VAL A 298 2.35 1.09 -4.16
CA VAL A 298 2.32 2.52 -3.81
C VAL A 298 1.39 2.77 -2.62
N GLY A 299 1.79 3.66 -1.71
CA GLY A 299 0.98 4.07 -0.56
C GLY A 299 -0.40 4.60 -0.97
N GLY A 300 -1.44 4.20 -0.23
CA GLY A 300 -2.82 4.65 -0.46
C GLY A 300 -3.09 6.05 0.08
N ALA A 301 -4.37 6.46 0.07
CA ALA A 301 -4.82 7.72 0.66
C ALA A 301 -4.01 8.95 0.19
N HIS A 302 -3.71 9.06 -1.11
CA HIS A 302 -2.94 10.16 -1.70
C HIS A 302 -1.50 10.35 -1.14
N ILE A 303 -0.93 9.30 -0.54
CA ILE A 303 0.49 9.32 -0.11
C ILE A 303 1.42 9.46 -1.32
N ALA A 304 1.06 8.87 -2.48
CA ALA A 304 1.83 9.07 -3.71
C ALA A 304 1.89 10.56 -4.12
N ASP A 305 0.76 11.25 -4.06
CA ASP A 305 0.66 12.68 -4.37
C ASP A 305 1.45 13.54 -3.37
N LEU A 306 1.44 13.16 -2.09
CA LEU A 306 2.26 13.79 -1.04
C LEU A 306 3.75 13.66 -1.38
N ILE A 307 4.20 12.47 -1.76
CA ILE A 307 5.61 12.21 -2.10
C ILE A 307 6.01 12.98 -3.34
N GLU A 308 5.18 12.98 -4.38
CA GLU A 308 5.42 13.73 -5.60
C GLU A 308 5.49 15.24 -5.33
N ALA A 309 4.60 15.77 -4.49
CA ALA A 309 4.64 17.18 -4.07
C ALA A 309 5.97 17.53 -3.39
N ALA A 310 6.46 16.69 -2.46
CA ALA A 310 7.70 16.93 -1.73
C ALA A 310 8.95 16.76 -2.60
N THR A 311 8.98 15.71 -3.42
CA THR A 311 10.22 15.23 -4.07
C THR A 311 10.23 15.37 -5.58
N GLY A 312 9.07 15.50 -6.21
CA GLY A 312 8.93 15.42 -7.67
C GLY A 312 8.99 13.99 -8.22
N ILE A 313 9.01 12.97 -7.34
CA ILE A 313 9.04 11.55 -7.73
C ILE A 313 7.60 11.03 -7.81
N ASN A 314 7.14 10.71 -9.00
CA ASN A 314 5.88 10.00 -9.20
C ASN A 314 6.10 8.49 -9.01
N MET A 315 5.68 7.96 -7.85
CA MET A 315 5.91 6.57 -7.47
C MET A 315 5.33 5.56 -8.46
N TRP A 316 4.18 5.86 -9.05
CA TRP A 316 3.55 4.99 -10.06
C TRP A 316 4.32 4.96 -11.37
N GLY A 317 4.73 6.14 -11.84
CA GLY A 317 5.50 6.27 -13.07
C GLY A 317 6.88 5.65 -12.96
N GLU A 318 7.57 5.87 -11.83
CA GLU A 318 8.89 5.28 -11.60
C GLU A 318 8.80 3.75 -11.44
N TRP A 319 7.74 3.24 -10.80
CA TRP A 319 7.50 1.79 -10.74
C TRP A 319 7.33 1.17 -12.13
N ALA A 320 6.55 1.81 -13.00
CA ALA A 320 6.40 1.33 -14.38
C ALA A 320 7.75 1.24 -15.11
N LYS A 321 8.59 2.27 -15.00
CA LYS A 321 9.93 2.29 -15.62
C LYS A 321 10.83 1.17 -15.11
N ILE A 322 10.78 0.87 -13.81
CA ILE A 322 11.56 -0.21 -13.20
C ILE A 322 11.12 -1.58 -13.71
N GLU A 323 9.81 -1.82 -13.80
CA GLU A 323 9.28 -3.07 -14.32
C GLU A 323 9.63 -3.25 -15.80
N ILE A 324 9.66 -2.16 -16.58
CA ILE A 324 10.08 -2.17 -17.97
C ILE A 324 11.58 -2.46 -18.11
N ALA A 325 12.41 -1.79 -17.32
CA ALA A 325 13.86 -1.99 -17.32
C ALA A 325 14.26 -3.43 -16.96
N GLY A 326 13.45 -4.12 -16.15
CA GLY A 326 13.58 -5.58 -15.95
C GLY A 326 14.90 -6.06 -15.37
N GLY A 327 15.64 -5.21 -14.65
CA GLY A 327 16.94 -5.53 -14.06
C GLY A 327 18.13 -5.06 -14.88
N GLU A 328 17.91 -4.36 -15.97
CA GLU A 328 19.01 -3.65 -16.63
C GLU A 328 19.53 -2.53 -15.71
N ALA A 329 20.83 -2.49 -15.51
CA ALA A 329 21.51 -1.55 -14.61
C ALA A 329 21.42 -0.07 -15.05
N SER A 330 20.72 0.22 -16.13
CA SER A 330 20.63 1.57 -16.71
C SER A 330 19.57 2.47 -16.11
N TYR A 331 18.59 1.92 -15.36
CA TYR A 331 17.56 2.74 -14.76
C TYR A 331 18.09 3.51 -13.54
N GLN A 332 17.89 4.81 -13.55
CA GLN A 332 18.13 5.70 -12.42
C GLN A 332 16.90 6.59 -12.21
N PRO A 333 16.38 6.69 -10.97
CA PRO A 333 15.29 7.61 -10.68
C PRO A 333 15.77 9.07 -10.86
N PRO A 334 14.85 10.01 -11.13
CA PRO A 334 15.16 11.42 -11.09
C PRO A 334 15.74 11.83 -9.73
N THR A 335 16.60 12.84 -9.72
CA THR A 335 17.10 13.40 -8.45
C THR A 335 15.94 14.02 -7.67
N PRO A 336 15.64 13.54 -6.44
CA PRO A 336 14.53 14.05 -5.66
C PRO A 336 14.78 15.48 -5.20
N LYS A 337 13.73 16.30 -5.19
CA LYS A 337 13.71 17.56 -4.44
C LYS A 337 13.68 17.27 -2.95
N THR A 338 13.96 18.28 -2.13
CA THR A 338 14.04 18.17 -0.67
C THR A 338 13.03 19.04 0.06
N ASP A 339 11.92 19.40 -0.60
CA ASP A 339 10.83 20.11 0.05
C ASP A 339 10.13 19.18 1.07
N SER A 340 9.51 19.77 2.07
CA SER A 340 8.60 19.07 2.97
C SER A 340 7.16 19.23 2.47
N ALA A 341 6.35 18.18 2.64
CA ALA A 341 4.93 18.26 2.34
C ALA A 341 4.08 17.62 3.44
N GLY A 342 2.83 18.04 3.52
CA GLY A 342 1.84 17.53 4.46
C GLY A 342 0.51 17.29 3.77
N LEU A 343 -0.13 16.18 4.09
CA LEU A 343 -1.42 15.73 3.56
C LEU A 343 -2.45 15.73 4.68
N LEU A 344 -3.62 16.27 4.39
CA LEU A 344 -4.81 16.21 5.24
C LEU A 344 -5.97 15.65 4.43
N ILE A 345 -6.69 14.69 4.98
CA ILE A 345 -7.93 14.14 4.41
C ILE A 345 -8.97 13.97 5.51
N SER A 346 -10.22 14.30 5.23
CA SER A 346 -11.35 14.06 6.13
C SER A 346 -12.59 13.68 5.34
N LEU A 347 -13.48 12.94 6.00
CA LEU A 347 -14.86 12.87 5.55
C LEU A 347 -15.52 14.26 5.74
N ALA A 348 -16.39 14.61 4.82
CA ALA A 348 -17.11 15.87 4.82
C ALA A 348 -18.62 15.68 4.87
N ARG A 349 -19.31 16.54 5.64
CA ARG A 349 -20.78 16.58 5.67
C ARG A 349 -21.37 17.02 4.33
N GLN A 350 -20.64 17.90 3.64
CA GLN A 350 -20.99 18.38 2.32
C GLN A 350 -20.66 17.35 1.25
N GLU A 351 -21.53 17.17 0.30
CA GLU A 351 -21.29 16.30 -0.86
C GLU A 351 -20.10 16.79 -1.68
N HIS A 352 -20.04 18.10 -1.93
CA HIS A 352 -18.95 18.77 -2.62
C HIS A 352 -18.37 19.87 -1.72
N PRO A 353 -17.36 19.57 -0.88
CA PRO A 353 -16.77 20.53 0.04
C PRO A 353 -16.09 21.70 -0.68
N ASP A 354 -16.42 22.94 -0.30
CA ASP A 354 -15.74 24.12 -0.81
C ASP A 354 -14.49 24.43 0.03
N THR A 355 -13.33 24.35 -0.60
CA THR A 355 -12.04 24.67 0.01
C THR A 355 -11.49 26.03 -0.42
N SER A 356 -12.27 26.90 -1.02
CA SER A 356 -11.82 28.23 -1.50
C SER A 356 -11.30 29.15 -0.39
N ALA A 357 -11.82 29.01 0.83
CA ALA A 357 -11.36 29.74 2.01
C ALA A 357 -9.98 29.30 2.54
N TYR A 358 -9.42 28.22 2.02
CA TYR A 358 -8.09 27.73 2.29
C TYR A 358 -7.17 28.22 1.17
N ASN A 359 -6.47 29.32 1.35
CA ASN A 359 -5.83 30.06 0.27
C ASN A 359 -4.33 30.34 0.47
N ASP A 360 -3.66 29.65 1.41
CA ASP A 360 -2.22 29.77 1.56
C ASP A 360 -1.51 29.30 0.27
N PRO A 361 -0.45 30.02 -0.17
CA PRO A 361 0.26 29.70 -1.42
C PRO A 361 0.98 28.34 -1.41
N GLU A 362 1.16 27.75 -0.25
CA GLU A 362 1.75 26.43 -0.04
C GLU A 362 0.81 25.29 -0.41
N ILE A 363 -0.48 25.53 -0.66
CA ILE A 363 -1.41 24.49 -1.11
C ILE A 363 -1.12 24.15 -2.57
N VAL A 364 -0.70 22.91 -2.81
CA VAL A 364 -0.31 22.43 -4.14
C VAL A 364 -1.28 21.41 -4.73
N TRP A 365 -2.17 20.86 -3.90
CA TRP A 365 -3.18 19.91 -4.35
C TRP A 365 -4.45 20.02 -3.51
N ARG A 366 -5.60 19.74 -4.14
CA ARG A 366 -6.93 19.70 -3.52
C ARG A 366 -7.68 18.48 -4.04
N MET A 367 -8.37 17.79 -3.15
CA MET A 367 -9.28 16.70 -3.54
C MET A 367 -10.54 17.31 -4.17
N THR A 368 -10.85 16.91 -5.39
CA THR A 368 -12.02 17.38 -6.16
C THR A 368 -12.82 16.25 -6.78
N ASP A 369 -12.34 15.01 -6.68
CA ASP A 369 -12.82 13.82 -7.38
C ASP A 369 -13.67 12.89 -6.51
N LYS A 370 -13.78 13.18 -5.20
CA LYS A 370 -14.55 12.34 -4.26
C LYS A 370 -15.63 13.13 -3.54
N GLU A 371 -16.87 12.70 -3.70
CA GLU A 371 -18.01 13.18 -2.92
C GLU A 371 -17.81 12.89 -1.43
N HIS A 372 -18.31 13.76 -0.58
CA HIS A 372 -18.22 13.67 0.87
C HIS A 372 -16.79 13.51 1.44
N HIS A 373 -15.78 13.95 0.68
CA HIS A 373 -14.39 13.96 1.12
C HIS A 373 -13.76 15.31 0.86
N VAL A 374 -12.87 15.71 1.74
CA VAL A 374 -12.04 16.90 1.58
C VAL A 374 -10.59 16.55 1.82
N GLY A 375 -9.69 17.06 0.99
CA GLY A 375 -8.26 16.84 1.13
C GLY A 375 -7.43 17.98 0.58
N LEU A 376 -6.28 18.20 1.21
CA LEU A 376 -5.28 19.18 0.80
C LEU A 376 -3.87 18.60 0.95
N ILE A 377 -2.98 18.99 0.03
CA ILE A 377 -1.54 18.84 0.23
C ILE A 377 -0.93 20.23 0.28
N VAL A 378 -0.16 20.49 1.34
CA VAL A 378 0.66 21.68 1.50
C VAL A 378 2.12 21.32 1.32
N LYS A 379 2.93 22.24 0.75
CA LYS A 379 4.35 22.06 0.50
C LYS A 379 5.14 23.31 0.83
N SER A 380 6.30 23.14 1.48
CA SER A 380 7.24 24.23 1.77
C SER A 380 8.67 23.69 1.87
N PRO A 381 9.69 24.47 1.51
CA PRO A 381 11.05 24.15 1.86
C PRO A 381 11.32 24.20 3.38
N ASP A 382 10.46 24.89 4.15
CA ASP A 382 10.52 24.92 5.62
C ASP A 382 9.56 23.87 6.23
N PRO A 383 10.08 22.81 6.87
CA PRO A 383 9.26 21.79 7.51
C PRO A 383 8.35 22.35 8.61
N LYS A 384 8.78 23.40 9.33
CA LYS A 384 7.97 24.03 10.39
C LYS A 384 6.72 24.70 9.82
N ARG A 385 6.85 25.32 8.64
CA ARG A 385 5.71 25.91 7.96
C ARG A 385 4.68 24.86 7.56
N VAL A 386 5.13 23.70 7.11
CA VAL A 386 4.24 22.56 6.83
C VAL A 386 3.51 22.11 8.10
N GLU A 387 4.22 21.95 9.21
CA GLU A 387 3.63 21.55 10.50
C GLU A 387 2.58 22.57 10.98
N GLU A 388 2.88 23.85 10.90
CA GLU A 388 1.97 24.95 11.26
C GLU A 388 0.68 24.91 10.43
N LEU A 389 0.81 24.80 9.11
CA LEU A 389 -0.34 24.74 8.20
C LEU A 389 -1.18 23.49 8.45
N MET A 390 -0.56 22.34 8.62
CA MET A 390 -1.26 21.08 8.91
C MET A 390 -2.03 21.18 10.23
N TRP A 391 -1.42 21.74 11.27
CA TRP A 391 -2.10 21.91 12.56
C TRP A 391 -3.32 22.83 12.42
N ASN A 392 -3.14 23.99 11.78
CA ASN A 392 -4.22 24.97 11.55
C ASN A 392 -5.36 24.36 10.71
N TYR A 393 -5.02 23.70 9.60
CA TYR A 393 -6.02 23.13 8.71
C TYR A 393 -6.73 21.92 9.30
N ALA A 394 -6.06 21.10 10.10
CA ALA A 394 -6.71 20.02 10.81
C ALA A 394 -7.79 20.55 11.78
N GLN A 395 -7.54 21.66 12.49
CA GLN A 395 -8.54 22.29 13.36
C GLN A 395 -9.72 22.83 12.53
N ARG A 396 -9.44 23.54 11.44
CA ARG A 396 -10.48 24.08 10.56
C ARG A 396 -11.30 22.97 9.90
N PHE A 397 -10.67 21.86 9.45
CA PHE A 397 -11.38 20.71 8.87
C PHE A 397 -12.39 20.11 9.84
N ARG A 398 -12.04 20.03 11.14
CA ARG A 398 -12.99 19.59 12.18
C ARG A 398 -14.19 20.50 12.32
N GLN A 399 -14.01 21.81 12.15
CA GLN A 399 -15.09 22.80 12.25
C GLN A 399 -15.94 22.86 10.98
N ASP A 400 -15.28 22.93 9.82
CA ASP A 400 -15.92 23.26 8.55
C ASP A 400 -16.55 22.04 7.88
N PHE A 401 -15.91 20.85 7.98
CA PHE A 401 -16.27 19.70 7.16
C PHE A 401 -16.63 18.45 7.96
N PHE A 402 -15.99 18.20 9.06
CA PHE A 402 -15.92 16.89 9.72
C PHE A 402 -17.25 16.13 9.75
N ALA A 403 -17.19 14.90 9.25
CA ALA A 403 -18.20 13.86 9.40
C ALA A 403 -17.54 12.59 9.88
N SER A 404 -18.27 11.74 10.60
CA SER A 404 -17.84 10.42 10.98
C SER A 404 -18.72 9.37 10.30
N ALA A 405 -18.12 8.27 9.91
CA ALA A 405 -18.82 7.07 9.45
C ALA A 405 -18.42 5.88 10.33
N PRO A 406 -19.27 4.86 10.45
CA PRO A 406 -18.87 3.61 11.10
C PRO A 406 -17.58 3.04 10.48
N PRO A 407 -16.73 2.35 11.26
CA PRO A 407 -15.57 1.67 10.72
C PRO A 407 -15.97 0.75 9.56
N ARG A 408 -15.18 0.77 8.50
CA ARG A 408 -15.46 -0.04 7.30
C ARG A 408 -15.23 -1.51 7.61
N GLU A 409 -16.12 -2.36 7.13
CA GLU A 409 -15.97 -3.81 7.20
C GLU A 409 -15.17 -4.37 6.02
N ARG A 410 -15.08 -3.62 4.91
CA ARG A 410 -14.41 -4.00 3.66
C ARG A 410 -13.72 -2.82 3.01
N PRO A 411 -12.66 -3.06 2.22
CA PRO A 411 -12.05 -2.03 1.39
C PRO A 411 -13.05 -1.46 0.37
N THR A 412 -12.83 -0.20 0.01
CA THR A 412 -13.57 0.48 -1.08
C THR A 412 -12.58 1.09 -2.06
N ASP A 413 -13.05 1.38 -3.27
CA ASP A 413 -12.30 2.12 -4.30
C ASP A 413 -11.97 3.52 -3.85
#